data_2be12042efae50ec3ed7955c771a3a29
#
_entry.id   2be12042efae50ec3ed7955c771a3a29
#
_cell.length_a   1.000
_cell.length_b   1.000
_cell.length_c   1.000
_cell.angle_alpha   90.00
_cell.angle_beta   90.00
_cell.angle_gamma   90.00
#
_symmetry.space_group_name_H-M   'P 1'
#
loop_
_entity.id
_entity.type
_entity.pdbx_description
1 polymer ?
#
loop_
_entity_poly.entity_id
_entity_poly.type
_entity_poly.pdbx_seq_one_letter_code
_entity_poly.pdbx_strand_id
1 'polypeptide(L)'
;LLIFVGAMGKSAQFPIHTWLPRSLYAPTPIHALLHAGIINAGGFLLNRLAPLYGLSPTTLHVVFVIGMLTAILGATMMLTQNDIKKTLGFSTIGQMGYMIMECGLGAFSLAVFHLIAHGLFKGTVFLNCGNVIHKARQEPSFPPIDREAEESEFSNLTWSTGFLTTLLLP
;
A
#
# COMPACT_ATOMS: atom_id res chain seq x y z
N LEU A 1 24.53 -2.68 5.74
CA LEU A 1 23.49 -2.24 6.68
C LEU A 1 23.18 -0.75 6.56
N LEU A 2 24.18 0.15 6.54
CA LEU A 2 23.96 1.62 6.43
C LEU A 2 23.15 2.03 5.20
N ILE A 3 23.41 1.40 4.05
CA ILE A 3 22.64 1.62 2.82
C ILE A 3 21.17 1.23 3.03
N PHE A 4 20.92 0.15 3.76
CA PHE A 4 19.57 -0.28 4.09
C PHE A 4 18.84 0.73 4.99
N VAL A 5 19.52 1.31 5.98
CA VAL A 5 18.95 2.38 6.82
C VAL A 5 18.52 3.59 5.97
N GLY A 6 19.33 3.99 4.98
CA GLY A 6 18.96 5.00 4.02
C GLY A 6 17.74 4.63 3.17
N ALA A 7 17.66 3.37 2.71
CA ALA A 7 16.52 2.83 1.98
C ALA A 7 15.24 2.82 2.84
N MET A 8 15.33 2.48 4.13
CA MET A 8 14.22 2.52 5.09
C MET A 8 13.60 3.92 5.20
N GLY A 9 14.43 4.95 5.30
CA GLY A 9 13.97 6.34 5.35
C GLY A 9 13.17 6.72 4.12
N LYS A 10 13.63 6.34 2.92
CA LYS A 10 12.97 6.66 1.65
C LYS A 10 11.68 5.85 1.43
N SER A 11 11.66 4.57 1.79
CA SER A 11 10.52 3.67 1.60
C SER A 11 9.60 3.54 2.83
N ALA A 12 9.66 4.50 3.75
CA ALA A 12 8.80 4.58 4.92
C ALA A 12 8.70 3.25 5.71
N GLN A 13 9.85 2.63 5.98
CA GLN A 13 9.92 1.42 6.80
C GLN A 13 9.87 1.76 8.30
N PHE A 14 9.31 0.84 9.09
CA PHE A 14 9.35 0.96 10.55
C PHE A 14 10.82 1.00 11.04
N PRO A 15 11.17 1.91 11.99
CA PRO A 15 10.33 2.91 12.67
C PRO A 15 10.20 4.26 11.96
N ILE A 16 10.81 4.46 10.78
CA ILE A 16 10.93 5.76 10.10
C ILE A 16 9.74 6.04 9.15
N HIS A 17 8.59 5.42 9.35
CA HIS A 17 7.42 5.49 8.45
C HIS A 17 6.51 6.70 8.67
N THR A 18 6.63 7.41 9.79
CA THR A 18 5.67 8.44 10.25
C THR A 18 5.56 9.68 9.35
N TRP A 19 6.53 9.93 8.49
CA TRP A 19 6.50 11.05 7.56
C TRP A 19 5.50 10.87 6.42
N LEU A 20 5.25 9.63 6.00
CA LEU A 20 4.39 9.33 4.85
C LEU A 20 2.92 9.71 5.09
N PRO A 21 2.27 9.33 6.21
CA PRO A 21 0.92 9.80 6.50
C PRO A 21 0.79 11.32 6.64
N ARG A 22 1.86 12.02 7.00
CA ARG A 22 1.86 13.49 7.09
C ARG A 22 1.90 14.17 5.73
N SER A 23 2.34 13.48 4.68
CA SER A 23 2.38 14.02 3.31
C SER A 23 1.01 14.10 2.64
N LEU A 24 -0.05 13.57 3.25
CA LEU A 24 -1.39 13.42 2.68
C LEU A 24 -2.15 14.72 2.41
N TYR A 25 -1.62 15.86 2.83
CA TYR A 25 -2.21 17.19 2.55
C TYR A 25 -1.90 17.72 1.13
N ALA A 26 -0.98 17.09 0.40
CA ALA A 26 -0.62 17.50 -0.95
C ALA A 26 -1.74 17.23 -1.97
N PRO A 27 -1.75 17.93 -3.14
CA PRO A 27 -2.68 17.65 -4.23
C PRO A 27 -2.59 16.22 -4.75
N THR A 28 -3.70 15.68 -5.24
CA THR A 28 -3.83 14.28 -5.66
C THR A 28 -2.77 13.81 -6.69
N PRO A 29 -2.40 14.61 -7.73
CA PRO A 29 -1.36 14.19 -8.67
C PRO A 29 0.01 14.01 -8.02
N ILE A 30 0.36 14.87 -7.07
CA ILE A 30 1.63 14.78 -6.33
C ILE A 30 1.64 13.54 -5.45
N HIS A 31 0.49 13.21 -4.84
CA HIS A 31 0.30 11.97 -4.09
C HIS A 31 0.46 10.73 -4.96
N ALA A 32 -0.16 10.72 -6.14
CA ALA A 32 -0.02 9.62 -7.09
C ALA A 32 1.46 9.40 -7.43
N LEU A 33 2.21 10.47 -7.74
CA LEU A 33 3.64 10.38 -8.03
C LEU A 33 4.46 9.89 -6.82
N LEU A 34 4.15 10.37 -5.62
CA LEU A 34 4.84 9.97 -4.39
C LEU A 34 4.65 8.48 -4.10
N HIS A 35 3.40 8.00 -4.11
CA HIS A 35 3.06 6.63 -3.74
C HIS A 35 3.29 5.61 -4.87
N ALA A 36 3.22 6.02 -6.14
CA ALA A 36 3.49 5.15 -7.27
C ALA A 36 4.97 5.08 -7.65
N GLY A 37 5.75 6.14 -7.40
CA GLY A 37 7.14 6.25 -7.86
C GLY A 37 8.14 6.41 -6.74
N ILE A 38 8.14 7.55 -6.07
CA ILE A 38 9.24 8.00 -5.20
C ILE A 38 9.49 7.05 -4.02
N ILE A 39 8.44 6.51 -3.42
CA ILE A 39 8.54 5.61 -2.26
C ILE A 39 9.16 4.24 -2.62
N ASN A 40 9.05 3.83 -3.87
CA ASN A 40 9.63 2.58 -4.37
C ASN A 40 11.16 2.60 -4.45
N ALA A 41 11.79 3.79 -4.31
CA ALA A 41 13.22 3.97 -4.48
C ALA A 41 14.08 3.13 -3.51
N GLY A 42 13.62 2.85 -2.29
CA GLY A 42 14.36 2.00 -1.35
C GLY A 42 14.43 0.55 -1.82
N GLY A 43 13.31 -0.04 -2.25
CA GLY A 43 13.30 -1.39 -2.82
C GLY A 43 14.07 -1.47 -4.13
N PHE A 44 13.97 -0.45 -4.99
CA PHE A 44 14.79 -0.35 -6.19
C PHE A 44 16.28 -0.34 -5.86
N LEU A 45 16.71 0.43 -4.85
CA LEU A 45 18.10 0.50 -4.42
C LEU A 45 18.61 -0.88 -3.94
N LEU A 46 17.82 -1.60 -3.13
CA LEU A 46 18.18 -2.94 -2.67
C LEU A 46 18.32 -3.92 -3.85
N ASN A 47 17.41 -3.87 -4.81
CA ASN A 47 17.49 -4.67 -6.04
C ASN A 47 18.71 -4.35 -6.85
N ARG A 48 19.06 -3.07 -7.00
CA ARG A 48 20.25 -2.65 -7.76
C ARG A 48 21.54 -3.14 -7.12
N LEU A 49 21.54 -3.27 -5.79
CA LEU A 49 22.67 -3.75 -4.99
C LEU A 49 22.53 -5.23 -4.58
N ALA A 50 21.63 -5.98 -5.22
CA ALA A 50 21.40 -7.40 -4.92
C ALA A 50 22.68 -8.24 -4.83
N PRO A 51 23.68 -8.12 -5.74
CA PRO A 51 24.92 -8.88 -5.62
C PRO A 51 25.69 -8.59 -4.33
N LEU A 52 25.64 -7.32 -3.84
CA LEU A 52 26.30 -6.95 -2.59
C LEU A 52 25.55 -7.51 -1.37
N TYR A 53 24.23 -7.50 -1.39
CA TYR A 53 23.40 -8.05 -0.31
C TYR A 53 23.51 -9.56 -0.23
N GLY A 54 23.63 -10.26 -1.36
CA GLY A 54 23.85 -11.71 -1.41
C GLY A 54 25.11 -12.20 -0.69
N LEU A 55 26.11 -11.33 -0.53
CA LEU A 55 27.33 -11.64 0.23
C LEU A 55 27.16 -11.58 1.74
N SER A 56 26.03 -11.04 2.25
CA SER A 56 25.80 -10.83 3.69
C SER A 56 24.44 -11.38 4.14
N PRO A 57 24.35 -12.69 4.44
CA PRO A 57 23.10 -13.31 4.90
C PRO A 57 22.51 -12.62 6.14
N THR A 58 23.34 -12.19 7.07
CA THR A 58 22.90 -11.48 8.28
C THR A 58 22.16 -10.18 7.94
N THR A 59 22.63 -9.43 6.94
CA THR A 59 21.95 -8.21 6.50
C THR A 59 20.61 -8.53 5.85
N LEU A 60 20.53 -9.60 5.06
CA LEU A 60 19.26 -10.04 4.45
C LEU A 60 18.22 -10.43 5.51
N HIS A 61 18.62 -11.11 6.59
CA HIS A 61 17.71 -11.41 7.69
C HIS A 61 17.18 -10.15 8.37
N VAL A 62 18.01 -9.13 8.59
CA VAL A 62 17.57 -7.85 9.15
C VAL A 62 16.58 -7.16 8.21
N VAL A 63 16.87 -7.14 6.90
CA VAL A 63 15.98 -6.59 5.86
C VAL A 63 14.63 -7.31 5.88
N PHE A 64 14.63 -8.65 5.95
CA PHE A 64 13.44 -9.48 6.04
C PHE A 64 12.58 -9.14 7.26
N VAL A 65 13.18 -9.13 8.46
CA VAL A 65 12.47 -8.89 9.71
C VAL A 65 11.83 -7.49 9.72
N ILE A 66 12.58 -6.46 9.30
CA ILE A 66 12.05 -5.09 9.26
C ILE A 66 10.96 -4.96 8.20
N GLY A 67 11.12 -5.59 7.03
CA GLY A 67 10.08 -5.62 6.00
C GLY A 67 8.80 -6.29 6.50
N MET A 68 8.92 -7.44 7.14
CA MET A 68 7.79 -8.17 7.73
C MET A 68 7.06 -7.35 8.79
N LEU A 69 7.79 -6.76 9.75
CA LEU A 69 7.21 -5.89 10.76
C LEU A 69 6.46 -4.70 10.15
N THR A 70 7.06 -4.07 9.14
CA THR A 70 6.44 -2.95 8.43
C THR A 70 5.18 -3.38 7.67
N ALA A 71 5.19 -4.55 7.05
CA ALA A 71 4.04 -5.09 6.35
C ALA A 71 2.85 -5.31 7.30
N ILE A 72 3.09 -5.96 8.45
CA ILE A 72 2.06 -6.22 9.47
C ILE A 72 1.52 -4.90 10.03
N LEU A 73 2.41 -3.98 10.45
CA LEU A 73 2.00 -2.70 11.01
C LEU A 73 1.24 -1.85 9.99
N GLY A 74 1.70 -1.78 8.74
CA GLY A 74 1.00 -1.04 7.69
C GLY A 74 -0.39 -1.60 7.39
N ALA A 75 -0.53 -2.93 7.34
CA ALA A 75 -1.81 -3.60 7.12
C ALA A 75 -2.78 -3.37 8.28
N THR A 76 -2.33 -3.50 9.53
CA THR A 76 -3.17 -3.28 10.71
C THR A 76 -3.60 -1.81 10.85
N MET A 77 -2.68 -0.87 10.63
CA MET A 77 -3.00 0.56 10.67
C MET A 77 -3.96 0.99 9.55
N MET A 78 -3.89 0.35 8.38
CA MET A 78 -4.83 0.59 7.29
C MET A 78 -6.27 0.29 7.69
N LEU A 79 -6.52 -0.79 8.44
CA LEU A 79 -7.85 -1.22 8.87
C LEU A 79 -8.50 -0.28 9.90
N THR A 80 -7.71 0.54 10.58
CA THR A 80 -8.19 1.48 11.60
C THR A 80 -8.52 2.88 11.06
N GLN A 81 -8.30 3.13 9.75
CA GLN A 81 -8.48 4.45 9.17
C GLN A 81 -9.88 4.62 8.56
N ASN A 82 -10.53 5.73 8.88
CA ASN A 82 -11.82 6.13 8.29
C ASN A 82 -11.67 7.07 7.09
N ASP A 83 -10.45 7.50 6.75
CA ASP A 83 -10.15 8.42 5.66
C ASP A 83 -9.51 7.65 4.50
N ILE A 84 -10.10 7.75 3.30
CA ILE A 84 -9.64 7.04 2.09
C ILE A 84 -8.16 7.33 1.80
N LYS A 85 -7.73 8.60 1.91
CA LYS A 85 -6.33 8.96 1.67
C LYS A 85 -5.39 8.33 2.69
N LYS A 86 -5.78 8.33 3.98
CA LYS A 86 -4.98 7.71 5.06
C LYS A 86 -4.91 6.21 4.88
N THR A 87 -6.03 5.55 4.57
CA THR A 87 -6.09 4.12 4.27
C THR A 87 -5.14 3.76 3.12
N LEU A 88 -5.17 4.52 2.02
CA LEU A 88 -4.26 4.33 0.89
C LEU A 88 -2.78 4.57 1.27
N GLY A 89 -2.50 5.53 2.14
CA GLY A 89 -1.18 5.81 2.66
C GLY A 89 -0.62 4.65 3.48
N PHE A 90 -1.37 4.15 4.47
CA PHE A 90 -0.97 2.99 5.28
C PHE A 90 -0.89 1.70 4.47
N SER A 91 -1.80 1.51 3.51
CA SER A 91 -1.70 0.42 2.53
C SER A 91 -0.36 0.48 1.77
N THR A 92 0.10 1.67 1.40
CA THR A 92 1.40 1.81 0.73
C THR A 92 2.56 1.43 1.66
N ILE A 93 2.52 1.81 2.95
CA ILE A 93 3.54 1.38 3.94
C ILE A 93 3.59 -0.14 4.02
N GLY A 94 2.45 -0.80 4.12
CA GLY A 94 2.36 -2.27 4.15
C GLY A 94 2.97 -2.91 2.89
N GLN A 95 2.62 -2.40 1.70
CA GLN A 95 3.15 -2.92 0.43
C GLN A 95 4.67 -2.69 0.29
N MET A 96 5.18 -1.56 0.77
CA MET A 96 6.63 -1.33 0.82
C MET A 96 7.30 -2.30 1.80
N GLY A 97 6.63 -2.64 2.90
CA GLY A 97 7.09 -3.69 3.82
C GLY A 97 7.22 -5.04 3.12
N TYR A 98 6.21 -5.46 2.34
CA TYR A 98 6.24 -6.68 1.54
C TYR A 98 7.41 -6.68 0.55
N MET A 99 7.58 -5.60 -0.22
CA MET A 99 8.67 -5.49 -1.18
C MET A 99 10.06 -5.58 -0.51
N ILE A 100 10.25 -4.97 0.64
CA ILE A 100 11.49 -5.07 1.42
C ILE A 100 11.69 -6.49 1.98
N MET A 101 10.62 -7.14 2.44
CA MET A 101 10.64 -8.53 2.89
C MET A 101 11.05 -9.49 1.76
N GLU A 102 10.53 -9.29 0.55
CA GLU A 102 10.90 -10.04 -0.66
C GLU A 102 12.40 -9.87 -0.98
N CYS A 103 12.93 -8.65 -0.86
CA CYS A 103 14.38 -8.41 -0.98
C CYS A 103 15.16 -9.15 0.11
N GLY A 104 14.67 -9.19 1.35
CA GLY A 104 15.28 -9.89 2.46
C GLY A 104 15.31 -11.41 2.29
N LEU A 105 14.32 -11.98 1.59
CA LEU A 105 14.31 -13.39 1.18
C LEU A 105 15.27 -13.70 0.00
N GLY A 106 15.89 -12.68 -0.59
CA GLY A 106 16.67 -12.83 -1.81
C GLY A 106 15.84 -12.96 -3.08
N ALA A 107 14.51 -12.80 -3.00
CA ALA A 107 13.58 -12.88 -4.12
C ALA A 107 13.53 -11.55 -4.90
N PHE A 108 14.67 -11.06 -5.34
CA PHE A 108 14.82 -9.76 -6.00
C PHE A 108 13.98 -9.59 -7.26
N SER A 109 13.80 -10.65 -8.05
CA SER A 109 12.93 -10.60 -9.24
C SER A 109 11.47 -10.36 -8.87
N LEU A 110 11.00 -10.98 -7.78
CA LEU A 110 9.65 -10.76 -7.26
C LEU A 110 9.47 -9.33 -6.77
N ALA A 111 10.46 -8.79 -6.06
CA ALA A 111 10.44 -7.40 -5.61
C ALA A 111 10.40 -6.38 -6.76
N VAL A 112 11.07 -6.66 -7.90
CA VAL A 112 10.96 -5.83 -9.12
C VAL A 112 9.55 -5.91 -9.71
N PHE A 113 8.98 -7.10 -9.80
CA PHE A 113 7.60 -7.27 -10.27
C PHE A 113 6.61 -6.52 -9.37
N HIS A 114 6.76 -6.66 -8.04
CA HIS A 114 5.95 -5.96 -7.05
C HIS A 114 6.06 -4.44 -7.22
N LEU A 115 7.27 -3.91 -7.40
CA LEU A 115 7.53 -2.48 -7.64
C LEU A 115 6.72 -1.94 -8.82
N ILE A 116 6.76 -2.65 -9.96
CA ILE A 116 6.05 -2.24 -11.19
C ILE A 116 4.54 -2.33 -10.98
N ALA A 117 4.06 -3.48 -10.50
CA ALA A 117 2.63 -3.73 -10.29
C ALA A 117 2.03 -2.75 -9.27
N HIS A 118 2.71 -2.54 -8.14
CA HIS A 118 2.32 -1.58 -7.11
C HIS A 118 2.29 -0.14 -7.64
N GLY A 119 3.31 0.27 -8.41
CA GLY A 119 3.37 1.61 -8.99
C GLY A 119 2.19 1.89 -9.91
N LEU A 120 1.87 0.97 -10.82
CA LEU A 120 0.72 1.09 -11.72
C LEU A 120 -0.61 1.11 -10.97
N PHE A 121 -0.80 0.17 -10.05
CA PHE A 121 -2.02 0.06 -9.25
C PHE A 121 -2.25 1.33 -8.41
N LYS A 122 -1.24 1.76 -7.66
CA LYS A 122 -1.36 2.94 -6.78
C LYS A 122 -1.54 4.23 -7.56
N GLY A 123 -0.83 4.41 -8.68
CA GLY A 123 -1.02 5.55 -9.57
C GLY A 123 -2.47 5.68 -10.01
N THR A 124 -3.06 4.60 -10.49
CA THR A 124 -4.46 4.55 -10.94
C THR A 124 -5.44 4.84 -9.81
N VAL A 125 -5.26 4.18 -8.65
CA VAL A 125 -6.17 4.34 -7.50
C VAL A 125 -6.13 5.77 -6.95
N PHE A 126 -4.95 6.37 -6.79
CA PHE A 126 -4.85 7.75 -6.29
C PHE A 126 -5.45 8.77 -7.26
N LEU A 127 -5.25 8.61 -8.56
CA LEU A 127 -5.86 9.51 -9.56
C LEU A 127 -7.39 9.40 -9.56
N ASN A 128 -7.93 8.20 -9.45
CA ASN A 128 -9.37 7.97 -9.38
C ASN A 128 -10.00 8.52 -8.07
N CYS A 129 -9.33 8.36 -6.92
CA CYS A 129 -9.78 8.95 -5.66
C CYS A 129 -9.94 10.48 -5.73
N GLY A 130 -9.10 11.17 -6.49
CA GLY A 130 -9.20 12.61 -6.70
C GLY A 130 -10.54 13.01 -7.30
N ASN A 131 -11.00 12.28 -8.31
CA ASN A 131 -12.29 12.53 -8.97
C ASN A 131 -13.48 12.27 -8.04
N VAL A 132 -13.44 11.20 -7.27
CA VAL A 132 -14.52 10.86 -6.32
C VAL A 132 -14.66 11.93 -5.25
N ILE A 133 -13.54 12.36 -4.64
CA ILE A 133 -13.54 13.41 -3.62
C ILE A 133 -14.02 14.74 -4.21
N HIS A 134 -13.64 15.06 -5.45
CA HIS A 134 -14.06 16.28 -6.12
C HIS A 134 -15.57 16.29 -6.39
N LYS A 135 -16.11 15.19 -6.90
CA LYS A 135 -17.55 15.02 -7.12
C LYS A 135 -18.33 15.12 -5.81
N ALA A 136 -17.92 14.39 -4.78
CA ALA A 136 -18.57 14.42 -3.47
C ALA A 136 -18.57 15.81 -2.80
N ARG A 137 -17.60 16.67 -3.14
CA ARG A 137 -17.58 18.07 -2.66
C ARG A 137 -18.46 19.00 -3.48
N GLN A 138 -18.80 18.65 -4.71
CA GLN A 138 -19.63 19.46 -5.61
C GLN A 138 -21.12 19.13 -5.50
N GLU A 139 -21.46 17.95 -5.01
CA GLU A 139 -22.86 17.56 -4.79
C GLU A 139 -23.39 18.26 -3.53
N PRO A 140 -24.30 19.26 -3.66
CA PRO A 140 -24.93 19.86 -2.50
C PRO A 140 -25.84 18.82 -1.84
N SER A 141 -25.60 18.55 -0.57
CA SER A 141 -26.46 17.76 0.34
C SER A 141 -27.24 16.64 -0.34
N PHE A 142 -26.77 15.42 -0.18
CA PHE A 142 -27.53 14.22 -0.52
C PHE A 142 -28.95 14.34 0.06
N PRO A 143 -30.02 14.09 -0.73
CA PRO A 143 -31.29 13.75 -0.13
C PRO A 143 -31.07 12.60 0.85
N PRO A 144 -31.81 12.52 1.97
CA PRO A 144 -31.66 11.39 2.89
C PRO A 144 -31.84 10.12 2.07
N ILE A 145 -30.75 9.36 1.95
CA ILE A 145 -30.80 8.05 1.31
C ILE A 145 -31.71 7.23 2.20
N ASP A 146 -32.80 6.72 1.65
CA ASP A 146 -33.58 5.66 2.29
C ASP A 146 -32.71 4.44 2.42
N ARG A 147 -31.95 4.38 3.52
CA ARG A 147 -31.00 3.28 3.82
C ARG A 147 -31.67 1.91 3.83
N GLU A 148 -32.98 1.88 4.14
CA GLU A 148 -33.76 0.64 4.18
C GLU A 148 -33.95 0.01 2.79
N ALA A 149 -34.07 0.80 1.71
CA ALA A 149 -34.21 0.30 0.35
C ALA A 149 -32.89 -0.24 -0.23
N GLU A 150 -31.78 0.45 0.05
CA GLU A 150 -30.46 0.06 -0.47
C GLU A 150 -29.85 -1.12 0.27
N GLU A 151 -30.05 -1.22 1.60
CA GLU A 151 -29.60 -2.35 2.41
C GLU A 151 -30.32 -3.67 2.03
N SER A 152 -31.57 -3.63 1.60
CA SER A 152 -32.32 -4.86 1.24
C SER A 152 -31.88 -5.46 -0.10
N GLU A 153 -31.55 -4.62 -1.10
CA GLU A 153 -31.13 -5.11 -2.43
C GLU A 153 -29.66 -5.56 -2.44
N PHE A 154 -28.80 -4.84 -1.76
CA PHE A 154 -27.37 -5.17 -1.69
C PHE A 154 -27.07 -6.37 -0.78
N SER A 155 -27.82 -6.55 0.31
CA SER A 155 -27.63 -7.64 1.27
C SER A 155 -27.88 -8.99 0.65
N ASN A 156 -28.97 -9.17 -0.07
CA ASN A 156 -29.36 -10.48 -0.62
C ASN A 156 -28.47 -10.95 -1.77
N LEU A 157 -28.00 -10.00 -2.61
CA LEU A 157 -27.12 -10.33 -3.74
C LEU A 157 -25.69 -10.64 -3.30
N THR A 158 -25.14 -9.89 -2.34
CA THR A 158 -23.79 -10.10 -1.81
C THR A 158 -23.66 -11.35 -0.98
N TRP A 159 -24.67 -11.72 -0.18
CA TRP A 159 -24.67 -12.95 0.59
C TRP A 159 -24.80 -14.17 -0.31
N SER A 160 -25.66 -14.13 -1.33
CA SER A 160 -25.83 -15.25 -2.27
C SER A 160 -24.61 -15.46 -3.17
N THR A 161 -24.00 -14.39 -3.68
CA THR A 161 -22.77 -14.49 -4.49
C THR A 161 -21.55 -14.87 -3.64
N GLY A 162 -21.42 -14.35 -2.41
CA GLY A 162 -20.37 -14.74 -1.48
C GLY A 162 -20.47 -16.21 -1.09
N PHE A 163 -21.67 -16.73 -0.84
CA PHE A 163 -21.90 -18.14 -0.51
C PHE A 163 -21.62 -19.06 -1.71
N LEU A 164 -22.01 -18.64 -2.92
CA LEU A 164 -21.74 -19.40 -4.15
C LEU A 164 -20.24 -19.47 -4.47
N THR A 165 -19.50 -18.37 -4.28
CA THR A 165 -18.05 -18.33 -4.53
C THR A 165 -17.27 -19.17 -3.54
N THR A 166 -17.67 -19.20 -2.26
CA THR A 166 -17.03 -20.06 -1.25
C THR A 166 -17.34 -21.55 -1.45
N LEU A 167 -18.43 -21.89 -2.11
CA LEU A 167 -18.83 -23.28 -2.36
C LEU A 167 -18.25 -23.86 -3.65
N LEU A 168 -17.88 -23.00 -4.62
CA LEU A 168 -17.39 -23.37 -5.95
C LEU A 168 -15.86 -23.28 -6.10
N LEU A 169 -15.16 -22.66 -5.13
CA LEU A 169 -13.69 -22.63 -5.11
C LEU A 169 -13.21 -23.63 -4.05
N PRO A 170 -12.60 -24.78 -4.47
CA PRO A 170 -11.98 -25.75 -3.57
C PRO A 170 -10.73 -25.20 -2.90
#